data_5a4c2e72df2e7e3082b19c220ff3554d
#
_entry.id   5a4c2e72df2e7e3082b19c220ff3554d
#
_cell.length_a   1.000
_cell.length_b   1.000
_cell.length_c   1.000
_cell.angle_alpha   90.00
_cell.angle_beta   90.00
_cell.angle_gamma   90.00
#
_symmetry.space_group_name_H-M   'P 1'
#
loop_
_entity.id
_entity.type
_entity.pdbx_description
1 polymer ?
#
loop_
_entity_poly.entity_id
_entity_poly.type
_entity_poly.pdbx_seq_one_letter_code
_entity_poly.pdbx_strand_id
1 'polypeptide(L)'
;MKETNVTKLAKQYSQYAIDIRHQIHMHPETAMEEYKTTELIKNELKKMGAEIQDIGIETGCIGLITGTKPGDGIVLAIRADIDALPMQDLCGKPWASKVDNIAHTCGHDAHTAALLGAAKALIGIRDKFSGTVKLIFQPGEEGMRGAKVLVANGVMENPHVDMVVAMHNTPMYKLGQIACAEGQIMAASDRFAIKFKGKSAHASRPVEGRNAMLALAHAVLGLHEIVSNEVNTKTMAVVNTCIAECGTATNIVPDEAVLKGTVRTLSPDVRTSVEAALRRVAEHAAALCGCSAEVTYNYGCPPVSNDPEVTELVRKAAEKIVDEGQYVKLESLLGGEDFSVYSEITPKTCLYRLGVGRDGYDEPQLHNAHFDFNDEAMPYAIAGHIQLVLDVNG
;
A
#
# COMPACT_ATOMS: atom_id res chain seq x y z
N MET A 1 -7.15 -6.22 25.03
CA MET A 1 -8.40 -6.45 24.21
C MET A 1 -9.59 -6.58 25.15
N LYS A 2 -10.65 -5.79 24.95
CA LYS A 2 -11.90 -5.89 25.71
C LYS A 2 -12.57 -7.25 25.52
N GLU A 3 -13.24 -7.74 26.55
CA GLU A 3 -14.02 -8.98 26.46
C GLU A 3 -15.45 -8.69 25.98
N THR A 4 -15.67 -8.83 24.68
CA THR A 4 -16.97 -8.69 24.01
C THR A 4 -17.32 -9.98 23.27
N ASN A 5 -18.57 -10.10 22.78
CA ASN A 5 -18.95 -11.24 21.93
C ASN A 5 -18.10 -11.30 20.65
N VAL A 6 -17.76 -10.15 20.06
CA VAL A 6 -16.92 -10.08 18.86
C VAL A 6 -15.50 -10.54 19.13
N THR A 7 -14.89 -10.10 20.24
CA THR A 7 -13.52 -10.51 20.58
C THR A 7 -13.43 -11.98 20.97
N LYS A 8 -14.46 -12.54 21.62
CA LYS A 8 -14.56 -13.99 21.89
C LYS A 8 -14.65 -14.78 20.57
N LEU A 9 -15.49 -14.31 19.64
CA LEU A 9 -15.62 -14.91 18.33
C LEU A 9 -14.31 -14.82 17.53
N ALA A 10 -13.63 -13.68 17.53
CA ALA A 10 -12.33 -13.51 16.88
C ALA A 10 -11.27 -14.48 17.44
N LYS A 11 -11.19 -14.62 18.77
CA LYS A 11 -10.28 -15.58 19.42
C LYS A 11 -10.56 -17.03 19.00
N GLN A 12 -11.84 -17.40 18.78
CA GLN A 12 -12.21 -18.75 18.32
C GLN A 12 -11.62 -19.09 16.95
N TYR A 13 -11.48 -18.09 16.05
CA TYR A 13 -10.96 -18.29 14.70
C TYR A 13 -9.48 -17.91 14.54
N SER A 14 -8.84 -17.41 15.60
CA SER A 14 -7.44 -16.94 15.52
C SER A 14 -6.47 -18.05 15.16
N GLN A 15 -6.59 -19.24 15.77
CA GLN A 15 -5.68 -20.33 15.46
C GLN A 15 -5.79 -20.78 14.00
N TYR A 16 -7.02 -20.87 13.47
CA TYR A 16 -7.24 -21.14 12.05
C TYR A 16 -6.53 -20.10 11.16
N ALA A 17 -6.65 -18.81 11.48
CA ALA A 17 -6.01 -17.76 10.70
C ALA A 17 -4.47 -17.80 10.83
N ILE A 18 -3.93 -18.09 12.02
CA ILE A 18 -2.49 -18.27 12.23
C ILE A 18 -1.95 -19.44 11.39
N ASP A 19 -2.65 -20.56 11.34
CA ASP A 19 -2.25 -21.71 10.54
C ASP A 19 -2.22 -21.38 9.04
N ILE A 20 -3.23 -20.65 8.56
CA ILE A 20 -3.29 -20.14 7.17
C ILE A 20 -2.15 -19.15 6.90
N ARG A 21 -1.91 -18.19 7.81
CA ARG A 21 -0.81 -17.23 7.73
C ARG A 21 0.54 -17.96 7.56
N HIS A 22 0.83 -18.93 8.43
CA HIS A 22 2.08 -19.71 8.37
C HIS A 22 2.21 -20.48 7.05
N GLN A 23 1.10 -21.00 6.52
CA GLN A 23 1.11 -21.69 5.22
C GLN A 23 1.44 -20.73 4.07
N ILE A 24 0.87 -19.53 4.06
CA ILE A 24 1.15 -18.49 3.05
C ILE A 24 2.61 -18.02 3.20
N HIS A 25 3.07 -17.75 4.43
CA HIS A 25 4.43 -17.28 4.72
C HIS A 25 5.50 -18.25 4.24
N MET A 26 5.26 -19.57 4.35
CA MET A 26 6.18 -20.60 3.86
C MET A 26 6.25 -20.68 2.33
N HIS A 27 5.26 -20.16 1.61
CA HIS A 27 5.15 -20.27 0.16
C HIS A 27 4.82 -18.92 -0.49
N PRO A 28 5.63 -17.89 -0.24
CA PRO A 28 5.38 -16.54 -0.74
C PRO A 28 5.50 -16.48 -2.25
N GLU A 29 4.70 -15.60 -2.85
CA GLU A 29 4.69 -15.32 -4.28
C GLU A 29 4.75 -13.81 -4.51
N THR A 30 5.48 -13.37 -5.53
CA THR A 30 5.68 -11.96 -5.83
C THR A 30 4.48 -11.33 -6.55
N ALA A 31 4.46 -10.01 -6.58
CA ALA A 31 3.40 -9.18 -7.16
C ALA A 31 2.96 -9.66 -8.55
N MET A 32 1.66 -9.94 -8.71
CA MET A 32 0.99 -10.45 -9.92
C MET A 32 1.38 -11.89 -10.32
N GLU A 33 2.01 -12.66 -9.42
CA GLU A 33 2.37 -14.07 -9.59
C GLU A 33 1.83 -14.95 -8.46
N GLU A 34 0.83 -14.49 -7.69
CA GLU A 34 0.29 -15.09 -6.47
C GLU A 34 -0.72 -16.22 -6.78
N TYR A 35 -0.36 -17.15 -7.66
CA TYR A 35 -1.25 -18.20 -8.15
C TYR A 35 -1.66 -19.19 -7.08
N LYS A 36 -0.71 -19.71 -6.27
CA LYS A 36 -0.98 -20.68 -5.21
C LYS A 36 -1.70 -20.05 -4.04
N THR A 37 -1.33 -18.82 -3.69
CA THR A 37 -2.01 -18.01 -2.67
C THR A 37 -3.46 -17.76 -3.07
N THR A 38 -3.69 -17.40 -4.34
CA THR A 38 -5.03 -17.24 -4.92
C THR A 38 -5.85 -18.53 -4.84
N GLU A 39 -5.25 -19.66 -5.20
CA GLU A 39 -5.92 -20.98 -5.14
C GLU A 39 -6.27 -21.35 -3.69
N LEU A 40 -5.36 -21.14 -2.74
CA LEU A 40 -5.59 -21.35 -1.32
C LEU A 40 -6.80 -20.54 -0.85
N ILE A 41 -6.82 -19.22 -1.13
CA ILE A 41 -7.92 -18.33 -0.77
C ILE A 41 -9.24 -18.80 -1.35
N LYS A 42 -9.30 -19.11 -2.66
CA LYS A 42 -10.49 -19.63 -3.33
C LYS A 42 -11.00 -20.92 -2.68
N ASN A 43 -10.09 -21.82 -2.33
CA ASN A 43 -10.43 -23.09 -1.68
C ASN A 43 -10.98 -22.88 -0.27
N GLU A 44 -10.39 -22.01 0.53
CA GLU A 44 -10.89 -21.69 1.87
C GLU A 44 -12.27 -21.02 1.82
N LEU A 45 -12.48 -20.04 0.94
CA LEU A 45 -13.79 -19.39 0.75
C LEU A 45 -14.87 -20.39 0.33
N LYS A 46 -14.57 -21.30 -0.61
CA LYS A 46 -15.50 -22.38 -1.02
C LYS A 46 -15.86 -23.30 0.13
N LYS A 47 -14.88 -23.73 0.94
CA LYS A 47 -15.12 -24.57 2.14
C LYS A 47 -16.02 -23.89 3.16
N MET A 48 -15.93 -22.56 3.26
CA MET A 48 -16.77 -21.75 4.17
C MET A 48 -18.19 -21.54 3.60
N GLY A 49 -18.40 -21.75 2.30
CA GLY A 49 -19.66 -21.46 1.62
C GLY A 49 -19.84 -19.98 1.27
N ALA A 50 -18.76 -19.23 1.11
CA ALA A 50 -18.78 -17.90 0.52
C ALA A 50 -18.96 -18.01 -1.00
N GLU A 51 -19.66 -17.05 -1.59
CA GLU A 51 -19.74 -16.91 -3.04
C GLU A 51 -18.44 -16.31 -3.57
N ILE A 52 -17.92 -16.81 -4.69
CA ILE A 52 -16.75 -16.25 -5.35
C ILE A 52 -17.20 -15.51 -6.60
N GLN A 53 -16.88 -14.23 -6.67
CA GLN A 53 -17.11 -13.41 -7.84
C GLN A 53 -15.91 -13.54 -8.78
N ASP A 54 -16.16 -13.98 -10.01
CA ASP A 54 -15.15 -13.98 -11.07
C ASP A 54 -15.20 -12.62 -11.81
N ILE A 55 -14.10 -11.93 -11.82
CA ILE A 55 -13.91 -10.65 -12.54
C ILE A 55 -12.83 -10.76 -13.64
N GLY A 56 -12.45 -11.99 -14.03
CA GLY A 56 -11.50 -12.23 -15.13
C GLY A 56 -10.04 -11.91 -14.78
N ILE A 57 -9.64 -12.03 -13.51
CA ILE A 57 -8.26 -11.82 -13.05
C ILE A 57 -7.54 -13.17 -12.87
N GLU A 58 -6.24 -13.20 -13.16
CA GLU A 58 -5.41 -14.40 -13.01
C GLU A 58 -5.05 -14.67 -11.55
N THR A 59 -4.64 -13.63 -10.82
CA THR A 59 -4.29 -13.67 -9.39
C THR A 59 -5.19 -12.76 -8.58
N GLY A 60 -5.35 -13.07 -7.28
CA GLY A 60 -6.34 -12.43 -6.43
C GLY A 60 -7.68 -13.15 -6.41
N CYS A 61 -8.56 -12.75 -5.50
CA CYS A 61 -9.86 -13.39 -5.32
C CYS A 61 -10.87 -12.42 -4.72
N ILE A 62 -12.11 -12.48 -5.20
CA ILE A 62 -13.23 -11.71 -4.66
C ILE A 62 -14.24 -12.67 -4.05
N GLY A 63 -14.52 -12.52 -2.76
CA GLY A 63 -15.54 -13.28 -2.04
C GLY A 63 -16.73 -12.39 -1.65
N LEU A 64 -17.94 -12.98 -1.64
CA LEU A 64 -19.15 -12.28 -1.21
C LEU A 64 -19.78 -13.04 -0.02
N ILE A 65 -20.16 -12.29 1.01
CA ILE A 65 -20.95 -12.78 2.14
C ILE A 65 -22.15 -11.86 2.31
N THR A 66 -23.34 -12.38 1.95
CA THR A 66 -24.58 -11.63 2.13
C THR A 66 -25.16 -11.92 3.50
N GLY A 67 -25.50 -10.87 4.25
CA GLY A 67 -26.22 -10.95 5.51
C GLY A 67 -27.66 -11.44 5.29
N THR A 68 -28.25 -12.03 6.33
CA THR A 68 -29.64 -12.52 6.29
C THR A 68 -30.55 -11.79 7.28
N LYS A 69 -30.01 -10.82 8.05
CA LYS A 69 -30.81 -9.93 8.87
C LYS A 69 -31.68 -9.04 7.96
N PRO A 70 -32.99 -8.90 8.21
CA PRO A 70 -33.81 -7.97 7.47
C PRO A 70 -33.34 -6.52 7.63
N GLY A 71 -33.33 -5.77 6.53
CA GLY A 71 -32.96 -4.34 6.50
C GLY A 71 -32.20 -3.96 5.24
N ASP A 72 -32.10 -2.66 5.00
CA ASP A 72 -31.33 -2.08 3.91
C ASP A 72 -29.87 -1.91 4.37
N GLY A 73 -29.04 -2.90 4.08
CA GLY A 73 -27.59 -2.81 4.33
C GLY A 73 -26.84 -2.33 3.10
N ILE A 74 -25.60 -1.87 3.31
CA ILE A 74 -24.70 -1.44 2.24
C ILE A 74 -23.77 -2.56 1.79
N VAL A 75 -23.04 -2.33 0.70
CA VAL A 75 -21.94 -3.19 0.25
C VAL A 75 -20.64 -2.65 0.82
N LEU A 76 -20.18 -3.28 1.92
CA LEU A 76 -18.90 -2.98 2.54
C LEU A 76 -17.81 -3.87 1.97
N ALA A 77 -16.84 -3.31 1.29
CA ALA A 77 -15.63 -4.03 0.87
C ALA A 77 -14.55 -3.98 1.96
N ILE A 78 -13.94 -5.13 2.23
CA ILE A 78 -12.76 -5.25 3.10
C ILE A 78 -11.62 -5.80 2.25
N ARG A 79 -10.52 -5.05 2.15
CA ARG A 79 -9.36 -5.40 1.32
C ARG A 79 -8.24 -5.96 2.18
N ALA A 80 -7.63 -7.04 1.69
CA ALA A 80 -6.32 -7.53 2.11
C ALA A 80 -5.45 -7.74 0.87
N ASP A 81 -4.21 -7.24 0.92
CA ASP A 81 -3.17 -7.57 -0.05
C ASP A 81 -2.65 -8.99 0.15
N ILE A 82 -2.06 -9.59 -0.90
CA ILE A 82 -1.66 -11.01 -0.84
C ILE A 82 -0.25 -11.30 -1.34
N ASP A 83 0.46 -10.31 -1.89
CA ASP A 83 1.78 -10.47 -2.48
C ASP A 83 2.93 -10.39 -1.49
N ALA A 84 4.09 -10.89 -1.90
CA ALA A 84 5.35 -10.90 -1.15
C ALA A 84 6.43 -10.11 -1.88
N LEU A 85 7.53 -9.86 -1.17
CA LEU A 85 8.67 -9.09 -1.64
C LEU A 85 9.83 -9.99 -2.12
N PRO A 86 10.58 -9.55 -3.16
CA PRO A 86 11.77 -10.25 -3.63
C PRO A 86 12.96 -9.98 -2.69
N MET A 87 12.97 -10.66 -1.54
CA MET A 87 14.07 -10.61 -0.57
C MET A 87 14.16 -11.90 0.24
N GLN A 88 15.36 -12.23 0.74
CA GLN A 88 15.56 -13.40 1.57
C GLN A 88 14.84 -13.27 2.91
N ASP A 89 14.15 -14.34 3.33
CA ASP A 89 13.59 -14.45 4.67
C ASP A 89 14.65 -14.86 5.69
N LEU A 90 14.84 -14.04 6.71
CA LEU A 90 15.75 -14.25 7.83
C LEU A 90 15.01 -14.14 9.19
N CYS A 91 13.70 -14.34 9.23
CA CYS A 91 12.89 -14.23 10.45
C CYS A 91 13.24 -15.32 11.48
N GLY A 92 13.86 -16.41 11.07
CA GLY A 92 14.33 -17.51 11.96
C GLY A 92 13.19 -18.32 12.58
N LYS A 93 11.99 -18.29 12.01
CA LYS A 93 10.80 -19.00 12.50
C LYS A 93 10.61 -20.36 11.82
N PRO A 94 9.88 -21.30 12.46
CA PRO A 94 9.55 -22.59 11.83
C PRO A 94 8.78 -22.48 10.52
N TRP A 95 8.07 -21.38 10.32
CA TRP A 95 7.31 -21.04 9.13
C TRP A 95 8.02 -20.10 8.17
N ALA A 96 9.33 -19.87 8.34
CA ALA A 96 10.11 -19.08 7.40
C ALA A 96 9.93 -19.56 5.95
N SER A 97 10.07 -18.64 5.01
CA SER A 97 9.91 -18.91 3.57
C SER A 97 10.72 -20.12 3.12
N LYS A 98 10.09 -20.99 2.33
CA LYS A 98 10.75 -22.12 1.63
C LYS A 98 11.06 -21.77 0.17
N VAL A 99 10.87 -20.51 -0.22
CA VAL A 99 11.15 -20.01 -1.56
C VAL A 99 12.34 -19.05 -1.46
N ASP A 100 13.41 -19.36 -2.17
CA ASP A 100 14.63 -18.57 -2.15
C ASP A 100 14.37 -17.13 -2.61
N ASN A 101 14.86 -16.16 -1.85
CA ASN A 101 14.77 -14.73 -2.15
C ASN A 101 13.34 -14.18 -2.35
N ILE A 102 12.34 -14.80 -1.70
CA ILE A 102 10.99 -14.24 -1.63
C ILE A 102 10.49 -14.38 -0.19
N ALA A 103 9.91 -13.32 0.39
CA ALA A 103 9.43 -13.30 1.77
C ALA A 103 8.26 -12.33 1.99
N HIS A 104 7.35 -12.68 2.92
CA HIS A 104 6.28 -11.81 3.39
C HIS A 104 6.78 -10.82 4.47
N THR A 105 7.67 -9.91 4.07
CA THR A 105 8.27 -8.92 5.00
C THR A 105 7.44 -7.64 5.16
N CYS A 106 6.25 -7.58 4.54
CA CYS A 106 5.24 -6.53 4.77
C CYS A 106 4.04 -7.01 5.59
N GLY A 107 3.88 -8.34 5.76
CA GLY A 107 2.80 -8.92 6.56
C GLY A 107 1.50 -9.17 5.80
N HIS A 108 1.52 -9.19 4.47
CA HIS A 108 0.35 -9.46 3.64
C HIS A 108 -0.21 -10.88 3.83
N ASP A 109 0.63 -11.84 4.24
CA ASP A 109 0.21 -13.16 4.72
C ASP A 109 -0.75 -13.07 5.90
N ALA A 110 -0.49 -12.15 6.84
CA ALA A 110 -1.33 -11.92 8.01
C ALA A 110 -2.61 -11.15 7.65
N HIS A 111 -2.56 -10.18 6.74
CA HIS A 111 -3.76 -9.49 6.26
C HIS A 111 -4.73 -10.47 5.58
N THR A 112 -4.21 -11.29 4.68
CA THR A 112 -4.96 -12.37 4.02
C THR A 112 -5.59 -13.32 5.02
N ALA A 113 -4.80 -13.81 5.97
CA ALA A 113 -5.25 -14.76 6.98
C ALA A 113 -6.30 -14.17 7.93
N ALA A 114 -6.11 -12.91 8.35
CA ALA A 114 -7.08 -12.20 9.19
C ALA A 114 -8.43 -12.02 8.48
N LEU A 115 -8.41 -11.67 7.19
CA LEU A 115 -9.63 -11.52 6.41
C LEU A 115 -10.35 -12.87 6.20
N LEU A 116 -9.61 -13.97 5.98
CA LEU A 116 -10.19 -15.33 5.94
C LEU A 116 -10.77 -15.75 7.30
N GLY A 117 -10.09 -15.43 8.41
CA GLY A 117 -10.59 -15.66 9.76
C GLY A 117 -11.90 -14.90 10.04
N ALA A 118 -11.95 -13.63 9.63
CA ALA A 118 -13.15 -12.80 9.74
C ALA A 118 -14.29 -13.33 8.84
N ALA A 119 -13.97 -13.75 7.60
CA ALA A 119 -14.96 -14.35 6.68
C ALA A 119 -15.62 -15.57 7.30
N LYS A 120 -14.83 -16.47 7.89
CA LYS A 120 -15.33 -17.67 8.55
C LYS A 120 -16.26 -17.36 9.71
N ALA A 121 -15.92 -16.34 10.52
CA ALA A 121 -16.75 -15.85 11.60
C ALA A 121 -18.06 -15.23 11.09
N LEU A 122 -17.97 -14.33 10.10
CA LEU A 122 -19.12 -13.61 9.54
C LEU A 122 -20.15 -14.56 8.89
N ILE A 123 -19.70 -15.61 8.23
CA ILE A 123 -20.59 -16.65 7.67
C ILE A 123 -21.41 -17.31 8.79
N GLY A 124 -20.81 -17.53 9.97
CA GLY A 124 -21.52 -18.11 11.13
C GLY A 124 -22.53 -17.18 11.79
N ILE A 125 -22.50 -15.88 11.49
CA ILE A 125 -23.34 -14.85 12.11
C ILE A 125 -24.10 -14.00 11.07
N ARG A 126 -24.41 -14.54 9.89
CA ARG A 126 -25.13 -13.82 8.82
C ARG A 126 -26.46 -13.22 9.28
N ASP A 127 -27.10 -13.82 10.28
CA ASP A 127 -28.35 -13.36 10.88
C ASP A 127 -28.19 -12.09 11.74
N LYS A 128 -26.96 -11.62 11.95
CA LYS A 128 -26.64 -10.44 12.76
C LYS A 128 -26.42 -9.18 11.94
N PHE A 129 -26.30 -9.29 10.61
CA PHE A 129 -26.11 -8.15 9.73
C PHE A 129 -26.91 -8.26 8.43
N SER A 130 -27.22 -7.11 7.82
CA SER A 130 -27.84 -6.94 6.51
C SER A 130 -26.79 -6.60 5.46
N GLY A 131 -27.18 -6.37 4.21
CA GLY A 131 -26.25 -5.97 3.14
C GLY A 131 -25.25 -7.06 2.74
N THR A 132 -24.15 -6.66 2.13
CA THR A 132 -23.12 -7.57 1.61
C THR A 132 -21.72 -7.15 2.05
N VAL A 133 -20.94 -8.11 2.50
CA VAL A 133 -19.49 -7.93 2.72
C VAL A 133 -18.76 -8.46 1.50
N LYS A 134 -18.05 -7.59 0.78
CA LYS A 134 -17.19 -7.95 -0.34
C LYS A 134 -15.76 -8.09 0.16
N LEU A 135 -15.21 -9.29 0.11
CA LEU A 135 -13.85 -9.61 0.51
C LEU A 135 -12.94 -9.47 -0.71
N ILE A 136 -12.02 -8.51 -0.68
CA ILE A 136 -11.09 -8.24 -1.78
C ILE A 136 -9.70 -8.74 -1.36
N PHE A 137 -9.28 -9.88 -1.90
CA PHE A 137 -7.91 -10.37 -1.78
C PHE A 137 -7.13 -9.87 -2.98
N GLN A 138 -6.40 -8.78 -2.77
CA GLN A 138 -5.78 -8.00 -3.83
C GLN A 138 -4.35 -8.45 -4.11
N PRO A 139 -4.00 -8.82 -5.36
CA PRO A 139 -2.62 -9.08 -5.75
C PRO A 139 -1.83 -7.79 -5.95
N GLY A 140 -0.50 -7.86 -5.99
CA GLY A 140 0.38 -6.87 -6.58
C GLY A 140 0.40 -5.49 -5.94
N GLU A 141 0.24 -5.38 -4.62
CA GLU A 141 0.36 -4.11 -3.90
C GLU A 141 1.78 -3.56 -3.99
N GLU A 142 2.80 -4.37 -3.72
CA GLU A 142 4.21 -4.00 -3.76
C GLU A 142 4.68 -3.55 -5.16
N GLY A 143 3.97 -4.02 -6.19
CA GLY A 143 4.11 -3.56 -7.57
C GLY A 143 3.37 -2.26 -7.88
N MET A 144 2.56 -1.71 -6.96
CA MET A 144 1.68 -0.55 -7.17
C MET A 144 0.74 -0.70 -8.39
N ARG A 145 0.27 -1.93 -8.66
CA ARG A 145 -0.53 -2.24 -9.86
C ARG A 145 -1.82 -3.00 -9.56
N GLY A 146 -1.87 -3.73 -8.47
CA GLY A 146 -2.96 -4.67 -8.18
C GLY A 146 -4.32 -4.00 -8.08
N ALA A 147 -4.45 -2.94 -7.31
CA ALA A 147 -5.71 -2.21 -7.19
C ALA A 147 -6.20 -1.66 -8.55
N LYS A 148 -5.29 -1.14 -9.40
CA LYS A 148 -5.65 -0.67 -10.75
C LYS A 148 -6.19 -1.80 -11.63
N VAL A 149 -5.57 -2.97 -11.55
CA VAL A 149 -6.04 -4.16 -12.29
C VAL A 149 -7.43 -4.58 -11.80
N LEU A 150 -7.64 -4.64 -10.48
CA LEU A 150 -8.93 -5.03 -9.92
C LEU A 150 -10.04 -4.02 -10.28
N VAL A 151 -9.77 -2.72 -10.17
CA VAL A 151 -10.72 -1.66 -10.51
C VAL A 151 -11.07 -1.70 -12.01
N ALA A 152 -10.07 -1.86 -12.88
CA ALA A 152 -10.28 -1.98 -14.33
C ALA A 152 -11.12 -3.23 -14.70
N ASN A 153 -11.08 -4.29 -13.90
CA ASN A 153 -11.87 -5.52 -14.07
C ASN A 153 -13.20 -5.49 -13.30
N GLY A 154 -13.61 -4.35 -12.77
CA GLY A 154 -14.95 -4.15 -12.20
C GLY A 154 -15.11 -4.67 -10.77
N VAL A 155 -14.05 -4.75 -9.95
CA VAL A 155 -14.14 -5.17 -8.54
C VAL A 155 -15.12 -4.32 -7.73
N MET A 156 -15.34 -3.07 -8.12
CA MET A 156 -16.23 -2.14 -7.44
C MET A 156 -17.70 -2.32 -7.81
N GLU A 157 -18.02 -3.24 -8.74
CA GLU A 157 -19.36 -3.49 -9.25
C GLU A 157 -19.82 -4.92 -8.96
N ASN A 158 -21.11 -5.17 -9.12
CA ASN A 158 -21.77 -6.48 -9.04
C ASN A 158 -21.51 -7.28 -7.73
N PRO A 159 -21.91 -6.77 -6.53
CA PRO A 159 -22.67 -5.54 -6.29
C PRO A 159 -21.78 -4.30 -6.26
N HIS A 160 -22.36 -3.12 -6.51
CA HIS A 160 -21.66 -1.84 -6.39
C HIS A 160 -21.18 -1.63 -4.94
N VAL A 161 -19.93 -1.21 -4.78
CA VAL A 161 -19.30 -1.03 -3.47
C VAL A 161 -19.55 0.38 -2.95
N ASP A 162 -20.18 0.48 -1.79
CA ASP A 162 -20.48 1.76 -1.14
C ASP A 162 -19.29 2.28 -0.32
N MET A 163 -18.51 1.37 0.28
CA MET A 163 -17.41 1.69 1.19
C MET A 163 -16.29 0.65 1.07
N VAL A 164 -15.04 1.09 1.13
CA VAL A 164 -13.86 0.19 1.15
C VAL A 164 -13.01 0.47 2.38
N VAL A 165 -12.68 -0.57 3.13
CA VAL A 165 -11.78 -0.47 4.29
C VAL A 165 -10.66 -1.49 4.16
N ALA A 166 -9.45 -1.09 4.59
CA ALA A 166 -8.32 -1.99 4.71
C ALA A 166 -7.62 -1.81 6.06
N MET A 167 -7.07 -2.90 6.56
CA MET A 167 -6.18 -2.92 7.72
C MET A 167 -4.76 -3.23 7.23
N HIS A 168 -3.78 -2.50 7.73
CA HIS A 168 -2.37 -2.84 7.52
C HIS A 168 -1.65 -2.93 8.86
N ASN A 169 -0.86 -3.97 9.06
CA ASN A 169 -0.05 -4.12 10.26
C ASN A 169 1.12 -3.12 10.30
N THR A 170 1.61 -2.84 11.47
CA THR A 170 2.84 -2.05 11.63
C THR A 170 3.53 -2.35 12.97
N PRO A 171 4.85 -2.54 12.98
CA PRO A 171 5.62 -2.66 14.23
C PRO A 171 5.83 -1.32 14.96
N MET A 172 5.50 -0.18 14.34
CA MET A 172 5.64 1.16 14.94
C MET A 172 4.69 1.39 16.13
N TYR A 173 3.60 0.64 16.22
CA TYR A 173 2.64 0.71 17.32
C TYR A 173 2.67 -0.59 18.12
N LYS A 174 2.36 -0.48 19.43
CA LYS A 174 2.31 -1.64 20.33
C LYS A 174 1.23 -2.62 19.91
N LEU A 175 1.42 -3.87 20.32
CA LEU A 175 0.47 -4.95 20.10
C LEU A 175 -0.97 -4.54 20.44
N GLY A 176 -1.84 -4.66 19.43
CA GLY A 176 -3.26 -4.38 19.55
C GLY A 176 -3.66 -2.91 19.54
N GLN A 177 -2.72 -1.97 19.47
CA GLN A 177 -3.07 -0.58 19.19
C GLN A 177 -3.65 -0.45 17.79
N ILE A 178 -4.72 0.32 17.65
CA ILE A 178 -5.32 0.67 16.37
C ILE A 178 -5.05 2.15 16.11
N ALA A 179 -4.38 2.47 15.01
CA ALA A 179 -4.06 3.83 14.63
C ALA A 179 -4.82 4.21 13.36
N CYS A 180 -5.53 5.34 13.39
CA CYS A 180 -6.24 5.87 12.24
C CYS A 180 -6.26 7.41 12.31
N ALA A 181 -6.37 8.05 11.14
CA ALA A 181 -6.58 9.49 11.01
C ALA A 181 -7.36 9.78 9.72
N GLU A 182 -8.13 10.86 9.72
CA GLU A 182 -8.79 11.39 8.53
C GLU A 182 -7.81 12.13 7.61
N GLY A 183 -8.15 12.27 6.33
CA GLY A 183 -7.35 12.97 5.33
C GLY A 183 -6.18 12.13 4.82
N GLN A 184 -5.16 12.81 4.31
CA GLN A 184 -4.02 12.15 3.66
C GLN A 184 -3.10 11.48 4.67
N ILE A 185 -3.01 10.16 4.61
CA ILE A 185 -2.21 9.35 5.53
C ILE A 185 -0.97 8.72 4.88
N MET A 186 -0.96 8.53 3.55
CA MET A 186 0.19 8.04 2.79
C MET A 186 0.36 8.82 1.50
N ALA A 187 1.60 8.91 1.01
CA ALA A 187 1.94 9.76 -0.12
C ALA A 187 1.62 9.12 -1.47
N ALA A 188 1.38 9.97 -2.47
CA ALA A 188 1.51 9.60 -3.86
C ALA A 188 2.92 9.08 -4.16
N SER A 189 3.02 8.13 -5.09
CA SER A 189 4.28 7.50 -5.46
C SER A 189 4.55 7.66 -6.95
N ASP A 190 5.25 8.75 -7.32
CA ASP A 190 5.57 9.08 -8.71
C ASP A 190 7.02 8.81 -9.06
N ARG A 191 7.29 8.70 -10.34
CA ARG A 191 8.63 8.53 -10.90
C ARG A 191 8.85 9.51 -12.03
N PHE A 192 10.09 9.98 -12.17
CA PHE A 192 10.47 10.80 -13.31
C PHE A 192 11.76 10.32 -13.97
N ALA A 193 11.89 10.64 -15.26
CA ALA A 193 13.12 10.52 -16.02
C ALA A 193 13.33 11.80 -16.84
N ILE A 194 14.54 12.32 -16.83
CA ILE A 194 14.95 13.49 -17.60
C ILE A 194 16.10 13.08 -18.50
N LYS A 195 15.92 13.23 -19.81
CA LYS A 195 16.98 13.05 -20.79
C LYS A 195 17.47 14.39 -21.25
N PHE A 196 18.75 14.70 -20.99
CA PHE A 196 19.44 15.88 -21.49
C PHE A 196 20.13 15.55 -22.82
N LYS A 197 19.96 16.44 -23.81
CA LYS A 197 20.60 16.32 -25.13
C LYS A 197 21.44 17.56 -25.38
N GLY A 198 22.73 17.35 -25.59
CA GLY A 198 23.72 18.35 -25.88
C GLY A 198 24.38 18.11 -27.23
N LYS A 199 25.72 18.30 -27.29
CA LYS A 199 26.53 18.07 -28.47
C LYS A 199 27.92 17.58 -28.07
N SER A 200 28.36 16.46 -28.60
CA SER A 200 29.68 15.89 -28.36
C SER A 200 30.80 16.75 -28.95
N ALA A 201 31.95 16.77 -28.28
CA ALA A 201 33.18 17.42 -28.75
C ALA A 201 34.41 16.80 -28.08
N HIS A 202 35.57 17.07 -28.59
CA HIS A 202 36.82 16.70 -27.93
C HIS A 202 36.98 17.52 -26.63
N ALA A 203 37.33 16.88 -25.51
CA ALA A 203 37.41 17.53 -24.21
C ALA A 203 38.37 18.74 -24.17
N SER A 204 39.39 18.80 -25.02
CA SER A 204 40.29 19.97 -25.17
C SER A 204 39.67 21.13 -25.96
N ARG A 205 38.49 20.94 -26.57
CA ARG A 205 37.77 21.94 -27.37
C ARG A 205 36.30 22.03 -26.96
N PRO A 206 36.00 22.32 -25.65
CA PRO A 206 34.65 22.26 -25.14
C PRO A 206 33.68 23.27 -25.78
N VAL A 207 34.19 24.33 -26.34
CA VAL A 207 33.42 25.37 -27.07
C VAL A 207 32.69 24.83 -28.31
N GLU A 208 33.16 23.72 -28.89
CA GLU A 208 32.55 23.07 -30.06
C GLU A 208 31.37 22.17 -29.66
N GLY A 209 31.22 21.86 -28.35
CA GLY A 209 30.20 21.00 -27.77
C GLY A 209 29.10 21.71 -26.97
N ARG A 210 28.22 20.91 -26.43
CA ARG A 210 27.21 21.30 -25.41
C ARG A 210 27.20 20.18 -24.39
N ASN A 211 27.67 20.47 -23.17
CA ASN A 211 27.93 19.42 -22.19
C ASN A 211 26.66 19.03 -21.41
N ALA A 212 26.11 17.87 -21.76
CA ALA A 212 24.91 17.33 -21.07
C ALA A 212 25.16 16.99 -19.59
N MET A 213 26.42 16.67 -19.20
CA MET A 213 26.77 16.42 -17.78
C MET A 213 26.58 17.67 -16.91
N LEU A 214 26.89 18.87 -17.42
CA LEU A 214 26.68 20.10 -16.69
C LEU A 214 25.19 20.39 -16.51
N ALA A 215 24.37 20.14 -17.56
CA ALA A 215 22.92 20.26 -17.46
C ALA A 215 22.34 19.33 -16.39
N LEU A 216 22.79 18.06 -16.38
CA LEU A 216 22.41 17.08 -15.36
C LEU A 216 22.80 17.57 -13.95
N ALA A 217 24.02 18.05 -13.75
CA ALA A 217 24.49 18.51 -12.45
C ALA A 217 23.66 19.70 -11.92
N HIS A 218 23.36 20.69 -12.74
CA HIS A 218 22.47 21.80 -12.39
C HIS A 218 21.05 21.32 -12.08
N ALA A 219 20.52 20.35 -12.82
CA ALA A 219 19.20 19.79 -12.54
C ALA A 219 19.17 19.05 -11.20
N VAL A 220 20.17 18.25 -10.86
CA VAL A 220 20.24 17.57 -9.54
C VAL A 220 20.12 18.57 -8.43
N LEU A 221 20.90 19.65 -8.44
CA LEU A 221 20.84 20.68 -7.40
C LEU A 221 19.49 21.39 -7.37
N GLY A 222 18.99 21.86 -8.51
CA GLY A 222 17.72 22.58 -8.59
C GLY A 222 16.49 21.75 -8.21
N LEU A 223 16.50 20.45 -8.53
CA LEU A 223 15.40 19.55 -8.15
C LEU A 223 15.30 19.38 -6.64
N HIS A 224 16.43 19.31 -5.92
CA HIS A 224 16.43 19.22 -4.47
C HIS A 224 15.99 20.51 -3.78
N GLU A 225 16.07 21.66 -4.45
CA GLU A 225 15.61 22.94 -3.92
C GLU A 225 14.09 23.11 -4.00
N ILE A 226 13.38 22.38 -4.85
CA ILE A 226 11.92 22.52 -5.03
C ILE A 226 11.18 22.38 -3.71
N VAL A 227 11.47 21.32 -2.94
CA VAL A 227 10.75 21.04 -1.68
C VAL A 227 10.99 22.14 -0.65
N SER A 228 12.23 22.59 -0.49
CA SER A 228 12.60 23.58 0.51
C SER A 228 12.10 25.01 0.21
N ASN A 229 11.89 25.35 -1.08
CA ASN A 229 11.57 26.70 -1.50
C ASN A 229 10.15 26.88 -2.06
N GLU A 230 9.51 25.80 -2.55
CA GLU A 230 8.23 25.91 -3.27
C GLU A 230 7.09 25.08 -2.64
N VAL A 231 7.40 24.16 -1.71
CA VAL A 231 6.38 23.38 -1.01
C VAL A 231 6.07 24.02 0.34
N ASN A 232 4.77 24.16 0.65
CA ASN A 232 4.32 24.69 1.92
C ASN A 232 4.82 23.79 3.08
N THR A 233 5.42 24.41 4.10
CA THR A 233 5.98 23.72 5.29
C THR A 233 4.95 22.91 6.10
N LYS A 234 3.65 23.13 5.88
CA LYS A 234 2.56 22.33 6.49
C LYS A 234 2.28 21.03 5.77
N THR A 235 2.93 20.77 4.62
CA THR A 235 2.72 19.58 3.79
C THR A 235 4.04 18.87 3.57
N MET A 236 4.04 17.54 3.65
CA MET A 236 5.23 16.74 3.37
C MET A 236 5.34 16.43 1.88
N ALA A 237 6.55 16.60 1.35
CA ALA A 237 6.93 16.18 0.01
C ALA A 237 8.39 15.76 -0.04
N VAL A 238 8.71 14.87 -0.97
CA VAL A 238 10.10 14.46 -1.28
C VAL A 238 10.27 14.45 -2.79
N VAL A 239 11.34 15.08 -3.27
CA VAL A 239 11.87 14.92 -4.63
C VAL A 239 13.27 14.36 -4.47
N ASN A 240 13.50 13.14 -4.95
CA ASN A 240 14.80 12.49 -4.82
C ASN A 240 15.31 11.98 -6.17
N THR A 241 16.57 12.30 -6.48
CA THR A 241 17.28 11.83 -7.66
C THR A 241 18.07 10.57 -7.29
N CYS A 242 17.82 9.46 -7.99
CA CYS A 242 18.33 8.15 -7.62
C CYS A 242 19.32 7.56 -8.64
N ILE A 243 19.20 7.92 -9.92
CA ILE A 243 20.05 7.42 -11.00
C ILE A 243 20.54 8.59 -11.82
N ALA A 244 21.84 8.65 -12.05
CA ALA A 244 22.48 9.62 -12.93
C ALA A 244 23.49 8.89 -13.84
N GLU A 245 23.25 8.95 -15.15
CA GLU A 245 24.06 8.26 -16.17
C GLU A 245 24.56 9.27 -17.18
N CYS A 246 25.87 9.37 -17.37
CA CYS A 246 26.46 10.32 -18.32
C CYS A 246 27.89 9.98 -18.66
N GLY A 247 28.25 10.16 -19.95
CA GLY A 247 29.60 10.04 -20.45
C GLY A 247 30.10 8.60 -20.63
N THR A 248 31.03 8.41 -21.57
CA THR A 248 31.61 7.09 -21.91
C THR A 248 33.13 7.09 -21.95
N ALA A 249 33.77 8.27 -22.07
CA ALA A 249 35.20 8.41 -22.15
C ALA A 249 35.67 9.74 -21.54
N THR A 250 36.87 9.77 -20.95
CA THR A 250 37.42 10.92 -20.23
C THR A 250 37.83 12.10 -21.16
N ASN A 251 37.98 11.84 -22.46
CA ASN A 251 38.40 12.83 -23.47
C ASN A 251 37.25 13.28 -24.40
N ILE A 252 36.00 12.97 -24.07
CA ILE A 252 34.80 13.32 -24.85
C ILE A 252 33.85 14.16 -23.97
N VAL A 253 33.42 15.34 -24.45
CA VAL A 253 32.29 16.07 -23.90
C VAL A 253 31.02 15.28 -24.16
N PRO A 254 30.27 14.82 -23.13
CA PRO A 254 29.09 14.01 -23.37
C PRO A 254 27.94 14.83 -23.95
N ASP A 255 27.26 14.27 -24.93
CA ASP A 255 26.09 14.85 -25.59
C ASP A 255 24.77 14.31 -25.07
N GLU A 256 24.80 13.25 -24.28
CA GLU A 256 23.61 12.73 -23.59
C GLU A 256 23.86 12.53 -22.07
N ALA A 257 22.84 12.79 -21.28
CA ALA A 257 22.79 12.45 -19.87
C ALA A 257 21.35 12.07 -19.48
N VAL A 258 21.21 11.13 -18.55
CA VAL A 258 19.91 10.67 -18.02
C VAL A 258 19.90 10.79 -16.51
N LEU A 259 18.86 11.42 -16.00
CA LEU A 259 18.57 11.56 -14.56
C LEU A 259 17.22 10.93 -14.25
N LYS A 260 17.15 10.01 -13.27
CA LYS A 260 15.89 9.39 -12.86
C LYS A 260 15.71 9.51 -11.36
N GLY A 261 14.46 9.59 -10.92
CA GLY A 261 14.15 9.72 -9.52
C GLY A 261 12.69 9.47 -9.17
N THR A 262 12.35 9.77 -7.93
CA THR A 262 11.01 9.60 -7.38
C THR A 262 10.49 10.88 -6.77
N VAL A 263 9.17 11.03 -6.78
CA VAL A 263 8.45 12.10 -6.09
C VAL A 263 7.44 11.46 -5.12
N ARG A 264 7.35 12.01 -3.92
CA ARG A 264 6.35 11.65 -2.91
C ARG A 264 5.65 12.92 -2.46
N THR A 265 4.33 12.94 -2.46
CA THR A 265 3.54 14.09 -2.02
C THR A 265 2.26 13.62 -1.32
N LEU A 266 1.91 14.29 -0.21
CA LEU A 266 0.66 13.99 0.51
C LEU A 266 -0.55 14.70 -0.09
N SER A 267 -0.37 15.82 -0.81
CA SER A 267 -1.46 16.62 -1.37
C SER A 267 -1.50 16.53 -2.90
N PRO A 268 -2.66 16.34 -3.52
CA PRO A 268 -2.83 16.40 -4.97
C PRO A 268 -2.36 17.72 -5.59
N ASP A 269 -2.62 18.86 -4.92
CA ASP A 269 -2.19 20.19 -5.40
C ASP A 269 -0.66 20.31 -5.38
N VAL A 270 -0.02 19.83 -4.31
CA VAL A 270 1.45 19.78 -4.21
C VAL A 270 2.03 18.85 -5.25
N ARG A 271 1.38 17.72 -5.53
CA ARG A 271 1.79 16.76 -6.58
C ARG A 271 1.88 17.45 -7.95
N THR A 272 0.85 18.21 -8.31
CA THR A 272 0.80 18.97 -9.57
C THR A 272 1.83 20.10 -9.61
N SER A 273 1.99 20.86 -8.52
CA SER A 273 2.94 21.96 -8.45
C SER A 273 4.40 21.47 -8.50
N VAL A 274 4.71 20.36 -7.85
CA VAL A 274 6.05 19.74 -7.88
C VAL A 274 6.39 19.23 -9.27
N GLU A 275 5.46 18.61 -10.01
CA GLU A 275 5.70 18.23 -11.41
C GLU A 275 6.01 19.45 -12.28
N ALA A 276 5.22 20.51 -12.16
CA ALA A 276 5.44 21.75 -12.93
C ALA A 276 6.82 22.37 -12.61
N ALA A 277 7.20 22.41 -11.32
CA ALA A 277 8.51 22.87 -10.89
C ALA A 277 9.64 22.00 -11.42
N LEU A 278 9.48 20.68 -11.40
CA LEU A 278 10.46 19.71 -11.92
C LEU A 278 10.73 19.93 -13.43
N ARG A 279 9.66 20.09 -14.21
CA ARG A 279 9.79 20.39 -15.65
C ARG A 279 10.52 21.71 -15.89
N ARG A 280 10.14 22.77 -15.17
CA ARG A 280 10.79 24.08 -15.26
C ARG A 280 12.28 24.00 -14.90
N VAL A 281 12.65 23.33 -13.81
CA VAL A 281 14.04 23.15 -13.39
C VAL A 281 14.83 22.41 -14.46
N ALA A 282 14.31 21.31 -15.02
CA ALA A 282 14.96 20.54 -16.05
C ALA A 282 15.24 21.38 -17.32
N GLU A 283 14.23 22.14 -17.78
CA GLU A 283 14.33 23.02 -18.96
C GLU A 283 15.38 24.13 -18.76
N HIS A 284 15.37 24.80 -17.60
CA HIS A 284 16.32 25.88 -17.30
C HIS A 284 17.75 25.36 -17.10
N ALA A 285 17.91 24.22 -16.43
CA ALA A 285 19.23 23.57 -16.30
C ALA A 285 19.83 23.18 -17.68
N ALA A 286 19.00 22.67 -18.58
CA ALA A 286 19.41 22.38 -19.94
C ALA A 286 19.79 23.67 -20.71
N ALA A 287 18.93 24.69 -20.65
CA ALA A 287 19.14 25.96 -21.34
C ALA A 287 20.42 26.67 -20.88
N LEU A 288 20.75 26.64 -19.57
CA LEU A 288 21.99 27.19 -19.02
C LEU A 288 23.25 26.63 -19.69
N CYS A 289 23.19 25.37 -20.12
CA CYS A 289 24.32 24.67 -20.79
C CYS A 289 24.19 24.61 -22.33
N GLY A 290 23.18 25.28 -22.90
CA GLY A 290 22.87 25.23 -24.33
C GLY A 290 22.39 23.85 -24.79
N CYS A 291 21.90 23.03 -23.89
CA CYS A 291 21.29 21.72 -24.09
C CYS A 291 19.75 21.82 -24.19
N SER A 292 19.08 20.70 -24.48
CA SER A 292 17.65 20.52 -24.32
C SER A 292 17.37 19.44 -23.29
N ALA A 293 16.18 19.48 -22.67
CA ALA A 293 15.70 18.46 -21.75
C ALA A 293 14.38 17.86 -22.26
N GLU A 294 14.22 16.54 -22.07
CA GLU A 294 13.01 15.80 -22.32
C GLU A 294 12.58 15.15 -20.99
N VAL A 295 11.42 15.54 -20.44
CA VAL A 295 10.94 15.07 -19.15
C VAL A 295 9.79 14.10 -19.33
N THR A 296 10.00 12.88 -18.86
CA THR A 296 8.94 11.88 -18.66
C THR A 296 8.56 11.86 -17.18
N TYR A 297 7.30 12.12 -16.86
CA TYR A 297 6.75 12.05 -15.51
C TYR A 297 5.66 10.99 -15.49
N ASN A 298 5.82 9.98 -14.65
CA ASN A 298 4.90 8.86 -14.53
C ASN A 298 4.17 8.96 -13.20
N TYR A 299 2.90 9.29 -13.25
CA TYR A 299 2.01 9.23 -12.12
C TYR A 299 1.82 7.77 -11.68
N GLY A 300 2.19 7.46 -10.44
CA GLY A 300 1.91 6.19 -9.79
C GLY A 300 0.56 6.20 -9.07
N CYS A 301 0.53 5.68 -7.85
CA CYS A 301 -0.68 5.72 -7.04
C CYS A 301 -0.92 7.12 -6.47
N PRO A 302 -2.18 7.58 -6.33
CA PRO A 302 -2.52 8.82 -5.65
C PRO A 302 -2.20 8.72 -4.14
N PRO A 303 -2.29 9.82 -3.37
CA PRO A 303 -2.21 9.75 -1.92
C PRO A 303 -3.36 8.91 -1.34
N VAL A 304 -3.09 8.12 -0.31
CA VAL A 304 -4.17 7.50 0.47
C VAL A 304 -4.84 8.58 1.30
N SER A 305 -6.12 8.78 1.08
CA SER A 305 -6.94 9.73 1.82
C SER A 305 -8.09 9.01 2.50
N ASN A 306 -8.12 9.05 3.82
CA ASN A 306 -9.20 8.47 4.60
C ASN A 306 -10.40 9.42 4.68
N ASP A 307 -11.58 8.92 4.36
CA ASP A 307 -12.84 9.65 4.52
C ASP A 307 -13.14 9.90 6.02
N PRO A 308 -13.56 11.11 6.41
CA PRO A 308 -13.82 11.42 7.82
C PRO A 308 -14.92 10.57 8.47
N GLU A 309 -16.01 10.26 7.73
CA GLU A 309 -17.12 9.44 8.26
C GLU A 309 -16.68 7.98 8.43
N VAL A 310 -15.94 7.44 7.46
CA VAL A 310 -15.43 6.06 7.56
C VAL A 310 -14.35 5.96 8.64
N THR A 311 -13.50 6.98 8.79
CA THR A 311 -12.53 7.04 9.90
C THR A 311 -13.22 7.02 11.26
N GLU A 312 -14.33 7.73 11.41
CA GLU A 312 -15.12 7.75 12.64
C GLU A 312 -15.81 6.38 12.92
N LEU A 313 -16.24 5.67 11.86
CA LEU A 313 -16.73 4.29 11.99
C LEU A 313 -15.63 3.33 12.47
N VAL A 314 -14.44 3.42 11.87
CA VAL A 314 -13.26 2.64 12.29
C VAL A 314 -12.89 2.96 13.74
N ARG A 315 -12.91 4.23 14.17
CA ARG A 315 -12.67 4.63 15.56
C ARG A 315 -13.65 3.98 16.52
N LYS A 316 -14.95 4.07 16.22
CA LYS A 316 -16.00 3.48 17.06
C LYS A 316 -15.90 1.96 17.14
N ALA A 317 -15.59 1.29 16.04
CA ALA A 317 -15.36 -0.14 16.00
C ALA A 317 -14.14 -0.53 16.85
N ALA A 318 -13.03 0.20 16.68
CA ALA A 318 -11.80 -0.02 17.44
C ALA A 318 -12.05 0.11 18.95
N GLU A 319 -12.69 1.19 19.40
CA GLU A 319 -12.97 1.44 20.82
C GLU A 319 -13.85 0.35 21.49
N LYS A 320 -14.59 -0.44 20.71
CA LYS A 320 -15.37 -1.58 21.23
C LYS A 320 -14.52 -2.82 21.48
N ILE A 321 -13.39 -2.96 20.77
CA ILE A 321 -12.55 -4.18 20.82
C ILE A 321 -11.24 -3.99 21.57
N VAL A 322 -10.67 -2.77 21.60
CA VAL A 322 -9.43 -2.49 22.34
C VAL A 322 -9.70 -1.78 23.67
N ASP A 323 -8.74 -1.84 24.59
CA ASP A 323 -8.82 -1.16 25.88
C ASP A 323 -8.67 0.36 25.70
N GLU A 324 -9.07 1.13 26.72
CA GLU A 324 -8.97 2.58 26.70
C GLU A 324 -7.53 3.03 26.44
N GLY A 325 -7.35 4.04 25.56
CA GLY A 325 -6.04 4.56 25.16
C GLY A 325 -5.30 3.72 24.11
N GLN A 326 -5.89 2.60 23.63
CA GLN A 326 -5.28 1.78 22.58
C GLN A 326 -5.71 2.21 21.15
N TYR A 327 -6.70 3.10 21.01
CA TYR A 327 -6.94 3.81 19.76
C TYR A 327 -6.10 5.09 19.76
N VAL A 328 -5.26 5.26 18.75
CA VAL A 328 -4.31 6.37 18.66
C VAL A 328 -4.42 7.07 17.30
N LYS A 329 -3.99 8.33 17.25
CA LYS A 329 -3.94 9.06 15.99
C LYS A 329 -2.80 8.52 15.12
N LEU A 330 -3.11 8.19 13.86
CA LEU A 330 -2.12 7.80 12.86
C LEU A 330 -1.32 9.03 12.40
N GLU A 331 -0.01 8.89 12.38
CA GLU A 331 0.88 9.86 11.72
C GLU A 331 0.99 9.57 10.23
N SER A 332 0.95 10.62 9.41
CA SER A 332 1.09 10.48 7.96
C SER A 332 2.50 10.03 7.58
N LEU A 333 2.61 9.16 6.59
CA LEU A 333 3.87 8.59 6.11
C LEU A 333 4.08 8.93 4.62
N LEU A 334 5.35 8.98 4.19
CA LEU A 334 5.71 9.18 2.78
C LEU A 334 5.84 7.88 1.98
N GLY A 335 5.46 6.74 2.55
CA GLY A 335 5.27 5.49 1.81
C GLY A 335 4.13 5.60 0.81
N GLY A 336 4.21 4.84 -0.28
CA GLY A 336 3.10 4.66 -1.22
C GLY A 336 2.25 3.45 -0.84
N GLU A 337 0.99 3.42 -1.29
CA GLU A 337 0.06 2.31 -1.10
C GLU A 337 -1.01 2.37 -2.20
N ASP A 338 -1.22 1.28 -2.93
CA ASP A 338 -2.14 1.27 -4.06
C ASP A 338 -3.63 1.16 -3.68
N PHE A 339 -3.93 0.92 -2.38
CA PHE A 339 -5.28 1.08 -1.83
C PHE A 339 -5.92 2.42 -2.20
N SER A 340 -5.09 3.44 -2.38
CA SER A 340 -5.52 4.78 -2.79
C SER A 340 -6.33 4.81 -4.09
N VAL A 341 -6.16 3.81 -4.97
CA VAL A 341 -6.87 3.71 -6.26
C VAL A 341 -8.38 3.51 -6.05
N TYR A 342 -8.80 2.85 -4.97
CA TYR A 342 -10.23 2.69 -4.68
C TYR A 342 -10.92 4.02 -4.41
N SER A 343 -10.20 5.03 -3.90
CA SER A 343 -10.73 6.37 -3.67
C SER A 343 -11.06 7.14 -4.96
N GLU A 344 -10.56 6.69 -6.11
CA GLU A 344 -10.93 7.24 -7.42
C GLU A 344 -12.35 6.82 -7.85
N ILE A 345 -12.89 5.75 -7.24
CA ILE A 345 -14.23 5.22 -7.56
C ILE A 345 -15.24 5.61 -6.47
N THR A 346 -14.89 5.46 -5.20
CA THR A 346 -15.72 5.91 -4.07
C THR A 346 -14.88 6.72 -3.09
N PRO A 347 -15.35 7.90 -2.63
CA PRO A 347 -14.63 8.64 -1.59
C PRO A 347 -14.68 7.95 -0.21
N LYS A 348 -15.61 7.01 -0.01
CA LYS A 348 -15.80 6.29 1.25
C LYS A 348 -14.75 5.20 1.48
N THR A 349 -13.49 5.64 1.64
CA THR A 349 -12.35 4.72 1.86
C THR A 349 -11.64 5.02 3.18
N CYS A 350 -11.12 3.98 3.83
CA CYS A 350 -10.29 4.12 5.02
C CYS A 350 -9.27 3.00 5.13
N LEU A 351 -7.99 3.36 5.26
CA LEU A 351 -6.92 2.46 5.64
C LEU A 351 -6.51 2.78 7.08
N TYR A 352 -6.54 1.77 7.96
CA TYR A 352 -6.08 1.92 9.34
C TYR A 352 -4.91 0.98 9.66
N ARG A 353 -4.18 1.27 10.72
CA ARG A 353 -3.02 0.47 11.13
C ARG A 353 -3.34 -0.35 12.37
N LEU A 354 -2.84 -1.59 12.38
CA LEU A 354 -2.83 -2.46 13.56
C LEU A 354 -1.40 -2.60 14.07
N GLY A 355 -1.16 -2.22 15.32
CA GLY A 355 0.12 -2.39 16.00
C GLY A 355 0.42 -3.87 16.26
N VAL A 356 1.63 -4.28 15.87
CA VAL A 356 2.15 -5.64 16.08
C VAL A 356 3.45 -5.65 16.89
N GLY A 357 3.93 -4.48 17.34
CA GLY A 357 5.17 -4.33 18.10
C GLY A 357 5.10 -4.98 19.47
N ARG A 358 6.21 -5.59 19.90
CA ARG A 358 6.38 -6.21 21.22
C ARG A 358 7.03 -5.22 22.18
N ASP A 359 6.53 -5.16 23.42
CA ASP A 359 7.10 -4.27 24.44
C ASP A 359 8.55 -4.65 24.76
N GLY A 360 9.43 -3.62 24.74
CA GLY A 360 10.85 -3.78 25.06
C GLY A 360 11.69 -4.49 23.99
N TYR A 361 11.13 -4.72 22.82
CA TYR A 361 11.80 -5.30 21.66
C TYR A 361 11.93 -4.28 20.55
N ASP A 362 13.13 -4.18 19.96
CA ASP A 362 13.38 -3.35 18.76
C ASP A 362 12.94 -4.16 17.54
N GLU A 363 11.66 -4.02 17.20
CA GLU A 363 11.07 -4.79 16.11
C GLU A 363 11.67 -4.42 14.75
N PRO A 364 12.05 -5.43 13.94
CA PRO A 364 12.34 -5.20 12.55
C PRO A 364 11.17 -4.49 11.86
N GLN A 365 11.46 -3.40 11.16
CA GLN A 365 10.45 -2.67 10.42
C GLN A 365 9.99 -3.46 9.20
N LEU A 366 8.86 -3.07 8.61
CA LEU A 366 8.40 -3.64 7.34
C LEU A 366 9.51 -3.54 6.27
N HIS A 367 9.53 -4.47 5.31
CA HIS A 367 10.57 -4.63 4.29
C HIS A 367 11.97 -4.94 4.86
N ASN A 368 12.03 -5.49 6.05
CA ASN A 368 13.25 -6.01 6.65
C ASN A 368 13.23 -7.54 6.62
N ALA A 369 14.33 -8.18 6.21
CA ALA A 369 14.44 -9.63 6.09
C ALA A 369 14.15 -10.41 7.41
N HIS A 370 14.27 -9.76 8.57
CA HIS A 370 13.98 -10.35 9.89
C HIS A 370 12.54 -10.07 10.37
N PHE A 371 11.73 -9.35 9.60
CA PHE A 371 10.36 -9.08 9.99
C PHE A 371 9.52 -10.37 10.06
N ASP A 372 8.75 -10.50 11.13
CA ASP A 372 7.74 -11.53 11.29
C ASP A 372 6.53 -10.93 12.02
N PHE A 373 5.34 -11.11 11.46
CA PHE A 373 4.11 -10.64 12.08
C PHE A 373 3.91 -11.30 13.46
N ASN A 374 3.54 -10.51 14.46
CA ASN A 374 3.24 -11.02 15.78
C ASN A 374 1.86 -11.69 15.81
N ASP A 375 1.82 -13.03 15.87
CA ASP A 375 0.57 -13.81 15.85
C ASP A 375 -0.41 -13.44 16.97
N GLU A 376 0.06 -12.86 18.07
CA GLU A 376 -0.81 -12.34 19.15
C GLU A 376 -1.69 -11.17 18.68
N ALA A 377 -1.37 -10.53 17.55
CA ALA A 377 -2.17 -9.49 16.93
C ALA A 377 -3.37 -10.06 16.11
N MET A 378 -3.33 -11.34 15.73
CA MET A 378 -4.36 -11.96 14.88
C MET A 378 -5.78 -11.80 15.41
N PRO A 379 -6.07 -12.00 16.73
CA PRO A 379 -7.42 -11.78 17.28
C PRO A 379 -7.90 -10.34 17.11
N TYR A 380 -7.00 -9.35 17.17
CA TYR A 380 -7.36 -7.93 17.00
C TYR A 380 -7.71 -7.61 15.54
N ALA A 381 -6.94 -8.16 14.59
CA ALA A 381 -7.20 -8.02 13.16
C ALA A 381 -8.58 -8.59 12.79
N ILE A 382 -8.86 -9.82 13.20
CA ILE A 382 -10.15 -10.48 12.98
C ILE A 382 -11.30 -9.71 13.64
N ALA A 383 -11.13 -9.29 14.90
CA ALA A 383 -12.14 -8.55 15.64
C ALA A 383 -12.45 -7.20 14.98
N GLY A 384 -11.45 -6.50 14.48
CA GLY A 384 -11.61 -5.24 13.76
C GLY A 384 -12.53 -5.39 12.55
N HIS A 385 -12.28 -6.39 11.71
CA HIS A 385 -13.11 -6.67 10.54
C HIS A 385 -14.55 -7.03 10.91
N ILE A 386 -14.75 -7.93 11.90
CA ILE A 386 -16.10 -8.34 12.35
C ILE A 386 -16.85 -7.16 12.93
N GLN A 387 -16.20 -6.39 13.83
CA GLN A 387 -16.86 -5.27 14.52
C GLN A 387 -17.29 -4.20 13.51
N LEU A 388 -16.44 -3.89 12.53
CA LEU A 388 -16.77 -2.93 11.49
C LEU A 388 -18.00 -3.35 10.68
N VAL A 389 -18.10 -4.63 10.28
CA VAL A 389 -19.29 -5.16 9.58
C VAL A 389 -20.54 -5.00 10.42
N LEU A 390 -20.48 -5.32 11.72
CA LEU A 390 -21.62 -5.21 12.63
C LEU A 390 -21.98 -3.75 12.95
N ASP A 391 -21.04 -2.81 12.88
CA ASP A 391 -21.33 -1.39 13.11
C ASP A 391 -21.93 -0.70 11.87
N VAL A 392 -21.62 -1.21 10.68
CA VAL A 392 -22.11 -0.68 9.40
C VAL A 392 -23.43 -1.33 8.99
N ASN A 393 -23.56 -2.64 9.15
CA ASN A 393 -24.64 -3.46 8.60
C ASN A 393 -25.42 -4.24 9.67
N GLY A 394 -25.06 -4.10 10.95
CA GLY A 394 -25.64 -4.85 12.06
C GLY A 394 -26.97 -4.34 12.67
#